data_9c66d2075472ebed5066304ffbb91d2c
#
_entry.id   9c66d2075472ebed5066304ffbb91d2c
#
_cell.length_a   1.000
_cell.length_b   1.000
_cell.length_c   1.000
_cell.angle_alpha   90.00
_cell.angle_beta   90.00
_cell.angle_gamma   90.00
#
_symmetry.space_group_name_H-M   'P 1'
#
loop_
_entity.id
_entity.type
_entity.pdbx_description
1 polymer ?
#
loop_
_entity_poly.entity_id
_entity_poly.type
_entity_poly.pdbx_seq_one_letter_code
_entity_poly.pdbx_strand_id
1 'polypeptide(L)'
;MGGKCNLIYVSSANKAVIYAMELCQRIGTCTNKIEPELNAIAKQIEQKIHKEYYLARMIRHGIAYHIGALPAEIRAKIESLLRKGLIKYCFCTSTLLEGVNVPADNLFVFDNKKGPSAMSTIDAFNLIGRAGRVTLNEMGNVYILIDDKRKQKYFDEVLLKPLPNQELLPQKALEKKHKKAIVSTLLQGKTNLIEAGEKYSDRGFTETSYEYATKCLNMLVHDICAKNDSYIVRDFRKDDVLTPQNIIDIRRIFGEIVSKDDDINISALQKYSLYQAVSNTEISYPDNFDYHTCLSFLKKLSQIFNWPIYEKGTLGKGDRLNYYTVILLQWMEGHGLHEIIRGAISHYQEQGGRLVSYDPTYHLEKYNGSANHKNQVINEAMKDIEQIINYKFSMYFLRFSEAIIKIRGEKALINDWYEYVEYGTCNEQVIGLQKHGFLREQALLLTKNPYSAFVAYLDGQLKISSEIFEVSDEDMLETLGTVRINYPEIFVDGESE
;
A
#
# COMPACT_ATOMS: atom_id res chain seq x y z
N MET A 1 18.76 -22.85 21.93
CA MET A 1 17.35 -23.29 21.88
C MET A 1 16.49 -22.08 21.61
N GLY A 2 15.94 -21.95 20.42
CA GLY A 2 15.09 -20.82 20.04
C GLY A 2 13.83 -20.79 20.91
N GLY A 3 13.47 -19.62 21.44
CA GLY A 3 12.22 -19.46 22.17
C GLY A 3 11.03 -19.65 21.21
N LYS A 4 9.89 -20.14 21.73
CA LYS A 4 8.67 -20.31 20.93
C LYS A 4 8.20 -18.98 20.33
N CYS A 5 7.90 -18.98 19.05
CA CYS A 5 7.32 -17.86 18.32
C CYS A 5 5.79 -17.85 18.49
N ASN A 6 5.26 -16.78 19.07
CA ASN A 6 3.83 -16.59 19.30
C ASN A 6 3.32 -15.49 18.40
N LEU A 7 2.43 -15.83 17.43
CA LEU A 7 1.70 -14.87 16.64
C LEU A 7 0.33 -14.60 17.27
N ILE A 8 -0.04 -13.33 17.39
CA ILE A 8 -1.31 -12.90 17.93
C ILE A 8 -2.06 -12.12 16.86
N TYR A 9 -3.12 -12.73 16.32
CA TYR A 9 -3.96 -12.09 15.32
C TYR A 9 -5.00 -11.19 15.95
N VAL A 10 -5.10 -9.97 15.43
CA VAL A 10 -6.11 -8.97 15.78
C VAL A 10 -6.68 -8.29 14.54
N SER A 11 -7.92 -7.80 14.64
CA SER A 11 -8.67 -7.26 13.49
C SER A 11 -8.22 -5.87 13.02
N SER A 12 -7.44 -5.13 13.80
CA SER A 12 -7.03 -3.78 13.43
C SER A 12 -5.61 -3.43 13.89
N ALA A 13 -4.97 -2.50 13.16
CA ALA A 13 -3.64 -1.99 13.49
C ALA A 13 -3.59 -1.38 14.90
N ASN A 14 -4.63 -0.62 15.31
CA ASN A 14 -4.69 -0.03 16.64
C ASN A 14 -4.69 -1.09 17.74
N LYS A 15 -5.47 -2.17 17.60
CA LYS A 15 -5.44 -3.30 18.56
C LYS A 15 -4.06 -3.94 18.61
N ALA A 16 -3.38 -4.12 17.48
CA ALA A 16 -2.04 -4.69 17.45
C ALA A 16 -1.05 -3.85 18.29
N VAL A 17 -1.09 -2.53 18.12
CA VAL A 17 -0.24 -1.61 18.89
C VAL A 17 -0.60 -1.62 20.37
N ILE A 18 -1.90 -1.51 20.71
CA ILE A 18 -2.37 -1.47 22.11
C ILE A 18 -1.95 -2.73 22.87
N TYR A 19 -2.26 -3.91 22.32
CA TYR A 19 -1.95 -5.17 23.00
C TYR A 19 -0.44 -5.46 23.07
N ALA A 20 0.32 -5.05 22.05
CA ALA A 20 1.77 -5.11 22.10
C ALA A 20 2.35 -4.19 23.19
N MET A 21 1.78 -2.97 23.35
CA MET A 21 2.14 -2.04 24.43
C MET A 21 1.84 -2.64 25.81
N GLU A 22 0.64 -3.16 26.02
CA GLU A 22 0.24 -3.76 27.29
C GLU A 22 1.14 -4.94 27.66
N LEU A 23 1.44 -5.81 26.69
CA LEU A 23 2.35 -6.93 26.92
C LEU A 23 3.77 -6.43 27.26
N CYS A 24 4.27 -5.44 26.53
CA CYS A 24 5.58 -4.85 26.77
C CYS A 24 5.69 -4.22 28.16
N GLN A 25 4.64 -3.56 28.63
CA GLN A 25 4.60 -3.00 29.99
C GLN A 25 4.67 -4.10 31.07
N ARG A 26 4.00 -5.24 30.85
CA ARG A 26 3.98 -6.37 31.80
C ARG A 26 5.29 -7.15 31.81
N ILE A 27 5.91 -7.38 30.65
CA ILE A 27 7.14 -8.21 30.53
C ILE A 27 8.39 -7.34 30.65
N GLY A 28 8.36 -6.08 30.22
CA GLY A 28 9.53 -5.20 30.17
C GLY A 28 10.22 -4.91 31.51
N THR A 29 9.56 -5.21 32.60
CA THR A 29 10.15 -5.13 33.96
C THR A 29 11.01 -6.34 34.33
N CYS A 30 10.99 -7.41 33.52
CA CYS A 30 11.58 -8.71 33.87
C CYS A 30 12.89 -9.04 33.14
N THR A 31 13.33 -8.25 32.13
CA THR A 31 14.50 -8.60 31.31
C THR A 31 15.67 -7.66 31.56
N ASN A 32 16.75 -8.19 32.16
CA ASN A 32 17.95 -7.41 32.44
C ASN A 32 18.99 -7.38 31.32
N LYS A 33 18.81 -8.12 30.21
CA LYS A 33 19.78 -8.17 29.12
C LYS A 33 19.07 -8.10 27.76
N ILE A 34 19.35 -7.04 27.03
CA ILE A 34 18.83 -6.86 25.65
C ILE A 34 19.79 -7.55 24.69
N GLU A 35 19.24 -8.38 23.80
CA GLU A 35 20.00 -8.99 22.71
C GLU A 35 20.60 -7.92 21.79
N PRO A 36 21.89 -8.01 21.42
CA PRO A 36 22.56 -6.99 20.61
C PRO A 36 21.85 -6.72 19.27
N GLU A 37 21.39 -7.76 18.58
CA GLU A 37 20.70 -7.65 17.30
C GLU A 37 19.34 -6.93 17.44
N LEU A 38 18.56 -7.23 18.48
CA LEU A 38 17.33 -6.51 18.77
C LEU A 38 17.56 -5.02 19.02
N ASN A 39 18.66 -4.71 19.75
CA ASN A 39 19.01 -3.32 20.02
C ASN A 39 19.48 -2.57 18.77
N ALA A 40 20.22 -3.23 17.87
CA ALA A 40 20.65 -2.66 16.59
C ALA A 40 19.43 -2.30 15.74
N ILE A 41 18.48 -3.22 15.55
CA ILE A 41 17.24 -2.97 14.80
C ILE A 41 16.39 -1.86 15.45
N ALA A 42 16.29 -1.86 16.78
CA ALA A 42 15.55 -0.80 17.48
C ALA A 42 16.18 0.60 17.25
N LYS A 43 17.51 0.72 17.25
CA LYS A 43 18.21 1.96 16.93
C LYS A 43 17.96 2.39 15.48
N GLN A 44 17.98 1.47 14.53
CA GLN A 44 17.66 1.77 13.12
C GLN A 44 16.23 2.33 12.99
N ILE A 45 15.25 1.73 13.69
CA ILE A 45 13.86 2.23 13.70
C ILE A 45 13.78 3.63 14.29
N GLU A 46 14.51 3.91 15.41
CA GLU A 46 14.56 5.23 16.02
C GLU A 46 15.15 6.29 15.07
N GLN A 47 16.17 5.91 14.31
CA GLN A 47 16.84 6.81 13.35
C GLN A 47 16.00 7.02 12.08
N LYS A 48 15.44 5.96 11.50
CA LYS A 48 14.71 6.01 10.21
C LYS A 48 13.28 6.52 10.37
N ILE A 49 12.60 6.26 11.50
CA ILE A 49 11.22 6.62 11.76
C ILE A 49 11.14 7.76 12.79
N HIS A 50 11.27 7.45 14.06
CA HIS A 50 11.22 8.44 15.13
C HIS A 50 11.72 7.85 16.47
N LYS A 51 12.46 8.65 17.24
CA LYS A 51 13.02 8.24 18.55
C LYS A 51 11.98 7.77 19.59
N GLU A 52 10.75 8.29 19.53
CA GLU A 52 9.65 7.94 20.43
C GLU A 52 8.72 6.87 19.85
N TYR A 53 9.12 6.20 18.74
CA TYR A 53 8.27 5.20 18.14
C TYR A 53 8.23 3.92 18.96
N TYR A 54 7.04 3.49 19.32
CA TYR A 54 6.83 2.37 20.27
C TYR A 54 7.43 1.06 19.81
N LEU A 55 7.46 0.80 18.51
CA LEU A 55 8.00 -0.44 17.95
C LEU A 55 9.47 -0.64 18.34
N ALA A 56 10.30 0.42 18.35
CA ALA A 56 11.70 0.34 18.74
C ALA A 56 11.86 -0.16 20.18
N ARG A 57 11.06 0.38 21.10
CA ARG A 57 11.04 -0.07 22.49
C ARG A 57 10.60 -1.54 22.61
N MET A 58 9.55 -1.93 21.89
CA MET A 58 9.00 -3.28 21.97
C MET A 58 9.98 -4.33 21.44
N ILE A 59 10.65 -4.04 20.32
CA ILE A 59 11.65 -4.95 19.73
C ILE A 59 12.76 -5.27 20.72
N ARG A 60 13.25 -4.32 21.50
CA ARG A 60 14.25 -4.57 22.56
C ARG A 60 13.81 -5.64 23.57
N HIS A 61 12.51 -5.82 23.73
CA HIS A 61 11.93 -6.83 24.64
C HIS A 61 11.46 -8.10 23.91
N GLY A 62 11.82 -8.28 22.62
CA GLY A 62 11.39 -9.44 21.82
C GLY A 62 9.89 -9.43 21.51
N ILE A 63 9.27 -8.24 21.48
CA ILE A 63 7.87 -8.02 21.13
C ILE A 63 7.82 -7.15 19.87
N ALA A 64 6.93 -7.48 18.94
CA ALA A 64 6.68 -6.66 17.76
C ALA A 64 5.19 -6.58 17.44
N TYR A 65 4.85 -5.64 16.58
CA TYR A 65 3.60 -5.69 15.83
C TYR A 65 3.89 -5.60 14.32
N HIS A 66 3.07 -6.28 13.52
CA HIS A 66 3.19 -6.32 12.08
C HIS A 66 1.89 -5.81 11.46
N ILE A 67 1.91 -4.60 10.95
CA ILE A 67 0.76 -3.87 10.40
C ILE A 67 1.10 -3.26 9.04
N GLY A 68 0.08 -3.03 8.20
CA GLY A 68 0.25 -2.51 6.84
C GLY A 68 0.81 -1.10 6.75
N ALA A 69 0.80 -0.33 7.84
CA ALA A 69 1.39 1.01 7.88
C ALA A 69 2.93 0.99 7.99
N LEU A 70 3.53 -0.14 8.38
CA LEU A 70 4.99 -0.25 8.48
C LEU A 70 5.64 -0.28 7.10
N PRO A 71 6.76 0.44 6.89
CA PRO A 71 7.57 0.32 5.69
C PRO A 71 7.98 -1.13 5.41
N ALA A 72 8.07 -1.51 4.13
CA ALA A 72 8.38 -2.88 3.71
C ALA A 72 9.71 -3.38 4.32
N GLU A 73 10.73 -2.52 4.37
CA GLU A 73 12.02 -2.82 5.01
C GLU A 73 11.87 -3.22 6.48
N ILE A 74 11.09 -2.45 7.25
CA ILE A 74 10.86 -2.73 8.68
C ILE A 74 10.07 -4.03 8.86
N ARG A 75 9.08 -4.29 8.00
CA ARG A 75 8.35 -5.57 8.00
C ARG A 75 9.28 -6.74 7.75
N ALA A 76 10.15 -6.66 6.73
CA ALA A 76 11.13 -7.69 6.42
C ALA A 76 12.10 -7.95 7.58
N LYS A 77 12.56 -6.91 8.29
CA LYS A 77 13.40 -7.04 9.50
C LYS A 77 12.67 -7.75 10.63
N ILE A 78 11.41 -7.41 10.90
CA ILE A 78 10.57 -8.12 11.89
C ILE A 78 10.42 -9.60 11.53
N GLU A 79 10.17 -9.90 10.26
CA GLU A 79 10.03 -11.28 9.77
C GLU A 79 11.33 -12.08 9.92
N SER A 80 12.48 -11.44 9.65
CA SER A 80 13.80 -12.04 9.87
C SER A 80 14.03 -12.35 11.35
N LEU A 81 13.73 -11.40 12.23
CA LEU A 81 13.83 -11.60 13.68
C LEU A 81 12.89 -12.70 14.22
N LEU A 82 11.68 -12.81 13.63
CA LEU A 82 10.76 -13.92 13.94
C LEU A 82 11.35 -15.27 13.52
N ARG A 83 11.90 -15.38 12.30
CA ARG A 83 12.56 -16.61 11.83
C ARG A 83 13.76 -17.01 12.67
N LYS A 84 14.51 -16.03 13.19
CA LYS A 84 15.62 -16.26 14.11
C LYS A 84 15.17 -16.61 15.56
N GLY A 85 13.87 -16.52 15.87
CA GLY A 85 13.32 -16.74 17.20
C GLY A 85 13.68 -15.66 18.23
N LEU A 86 14.13 -14.49 17.76
CA LEU A 86 14.47 -13.35 18.63
C LEU A 86 13.23 -12.55 19.02
N ILE A 87 12.24 -12.43 18.14
CA ILE A 87 10.90 -11.95 18.47
C ILE A 87 10.08 -13.12 18.98
N LYS A 88 9.63 -13.03 20.23
CA LYS A 88 8.83 -14.07 20.90
C LYS A 88 7.33 -13.85 20.76
N TYR A 89 6.90 -12.62 20.63
CA TYR A 89 5.49 -12.23 20.51
C TYR A 89 5.32 -11.20 19.39
N CYS A 90 4.49 -11.52 18.40
CA CYS A 90 4.18 -10.60 17.32
C CYS A 90 2.67 -10.43 17.16
N PHE A 91 2.18 -9.22 17.38
CA PHE A 91 0.79 -8.85 17.14
C PHE A 91 0.60 -8.46 15.67
N CYS A 92 -0.27 -9.17 14.97
CA CYS A 92 -0.41 -8.97 13.54
C CYS A 92 -1.87 -8.77 13.09
N THR A 93 -2.01 -8.09 11.97
CA THR A 93 -3.25 -8.00 11.21
C THR A 93 -3.19 -8.94 9.99
N SER A 94 -4.16 -8.83 9.08
CA SER A 94 -4.19 -9.63 7.84
C SER A 94 -2.93 -9.50 6.97
N THR A 95 -2.13 -8.47 7.17
CA THR A 95 -0.88 -8.27 6.41
C THR A 95 0.14 -9.39 6.56
N LEU A 96 0.15 -10.07 7.70
CA LEU A 96 1.00 -11.24 7.91
C LEU A 96 0.39 -12.53 7.32
N LEU A 97 -0.91 -12.50 6.94
CA LEU A 97 -1.60 -13.63 6.32
C LEU A 97 -1.32 -13.74 4.83
N GLU A 98 -0.98 -12.63 4.19
CA GLU A 98 -0.82 -12.51 2.75
C GLU A 98 0.68 -12.53 2.39
N GLY A 99 1.17 -13.65 1.84
CA GLY A 99 2.48 -13.72 1.20
C GLY A 99 3.71 -13.97 2.09
N VAL A 100 3.60 -13.92 3.42
CA VAL A 100 4.76 -14.06 4.31
C VAL A 100 4.85 -15.48 4.89
N ASN A 101 6.03 -16.08 4.77
CA ASN A 101 6.32 -17.40 5.35
C ASN A 101 7.01 -17.24 6.71
N VAL A 102 6.25 -16.89 7.74
CA VAL A 102 6.77 -16.82 9.13
C VAL A 102 6.28 -18.05 9.88
N PRO A 103 7.19 -18.89 10.40
CA PRO A 103 6.82 -20.03 11.22
C PRO A 103 6.32 -19.55 12.59
N ALA A 104 5.17 -20.06 13.03
CA ALA A 104 4.66 -19.82 14.35
C ALA A 104 4.47 -21.15 15.09
N ASP A 105 5.04 -21.25 16.28
CA ASP A 105 4.78 -22.38 17.18
C ASP A 105 3.36 -22.30 17.75
N ASN A 106 2.92 -21.09 18.07
CA ASN A 106 1.59 -20.82 18.60
C ASN A 106 0.96 -19.65 17.85
N LEU A 107 -0.28 -19.83 17.45
CA LEU A 107 -1.14 -18.79 16.89
C LEU A 107 -2.29 -18.51 17.85
N PHE A 108 -2.42 -17.28 18.30
CA PHE A 108 -3.53 -16.81 19.12
C PHE A 108 -4.47 -15.96 18.26
N VAL A 109 -5.72 -16.36 18.13
CA VAL A 109 -6.73 -15.67 17.35
C VAL A 109 -7.65 -14.90 18.29
N PHE A 110 -7.49 -13.58 18.37
CA PHE A 110 -8.27 -12.73 19.27
C PHE A 110 -9.55 -12.22 18.65
N ASP A 111 -9.58 -12.12 17.33
CA ASP A 111 -10.73 -11.59 16.58
C ASP A 111 -11.15 -12.52 15.43
N ASN A 112 -12.45 -12.52 15.12
CA ASN A 112 -13.03 -13.18 13.95
C ASN A 112 -13.35 -12.19 12.81
N LYS A 113 -12.64 -11.05 12.78
CA LYS A 113 -12.84 -9.97 11.81
C LYS A 113 -11.56 -9.69 11.04
N LYS A 114 -11.73 -9.27 9.76
CA LYS A 114 -10.68 -8.67 8.92
C LYS A 114 -11.05 -7.19 8.71
N GLY A 115 -10.42 -6.30 9.46
CA GLY A 115 -10.87 -4.91 9.56
C GLY A 115 -12.30 -4.81 10.15
N PRO A 116 -13.21 -4.06 9.53
CA PRO A 116 -14.58 -3.92 10.02
C PRO A 116 -15.48 -5.13 9.73
N SER A 117 -15.13 -5.96 8.74
CA SER A 117 -15.95 -7.07 8.23
C SER A 117 -15.65 -8.39 8.95
N ALA A 118 -16.61 -9.29 8.99
CA ALA A 118 -16.36 -10.66 9.43
C ALA A 118 -15.33 -11.33 8.51
N MET A 119 -14.43 -12.12 9.09
CA MET A 119 -13.45 -12.91 8.34
C MET A 119 -14.15 -13.96 7.50
N SER A 120 -13.74 -14.15 6.25
CA SER A 120 -14.25 -15.25 5.43
C SER A 120 -13.72 -16.59 5.93
N THR A 121 -14.41 -17.69 5.58
CA THR A 121 -13.94 -19.05 5.89
C THR A 121 -12.53 -19.29 5.34
N ILE A 122 -12.26 -18.81 4.13
CA ILE A 122 -10.94 -18.94 3.49
C ILE A 122 -9.87 -18.15 4.26
N ASP A 123 -10.16 -16.91 4.66
CA ASP A 123 -9.22 -16.12 5.47
C ASP A 123 -8.94 -16.81 6.81
N ALA A 124 -9.95 -17.40 7.45
CA ALA A 124 -9.79 -18.13 8.71
C ALA A 124 -8.89 -19.36 8.53
N PHE A 125 -9.09 -20.16 7.48
CA PHE A 125 -8.23 -21.31 7.18
C PHE A 125 -6.80 -20.86 6.80
N ASN A 126 -6.63 -19.79 6.04
CA ASN A 126 -5.32 -19.22 5.73
C ASN A 126 -4.60 -18.74 7.00
N LEU A 127 -5.33 -18.17 7.95
CA LEU A 127 -4.80 -17.78 9.24
C LEU A 127 -4.35 -18.99 10.05
N ILE A 128 -5.23 -19.98 10.22
CA ILE A 128 -4.94 -21.21 10.99
C ILE A 128 -3.78 -21.98 10.36
N GLY A 129 -3.70 -22.04 9.03
CA GLY A 129 -2.60 -22.68 8.31
C GLY A 129 -1.23 -22.00 8.47
N ARG A 130 -1.14 -20.89 9.20
CA ARG A 130 0.15 -20.25 9.57
C ARG A 130 0.79 -20.89 10.81
N ALA A 131 0.05 -21.64 11.61
CA ALA A 131 0.60 -22.42 12.72
C ALA A 131 1.20 -23.73 12.19
N GLY A 132 2.42 -24.06 12.61
CA GLY A 132 3.02 -25.37 12.31
C GLY A 132 3.59 -25.54 10.91
N ARG A 133 4.16 -24.51 10.27
CA ARG A 133 4.84 -24.68 8.97
C ARG A 133 6.17 -25.41 9.08
N VAL A 134 6.24 -26.44 8.28
CA VAL A 134 7.20 -27.53 8.17
C VAL A 134 8.63 -27.10 7.81
N THR A 135 9.34 -26.47 8.72
CA THR A 135 10.81 -26.51 8.60
C THR A 135 11.52 -26.99 9.87
N LEU A 136 10.83 -26.95 11.02
CA LEU A 136 11.41 -27.37 12.31
C LEU A 136 10.44 -28.07 13.26
N ASN A 137 9.11 -27.89 13.12
CA ASN A 137 8.09 -28.51 13.97
C ASN A 137 6.90 -28.96 13.14
N GLU A 138 6.57 -30.23 13.17
CA GLU A 138 5.47 -30.84 12.41
C GLU A 138 4.07 -30.38 12.87
N MET A 139 3.93 -29.76 14.07
CA MET A 139 2.65 -29.32 14.62
C MET A 139 2.77 -27.93 15.26
N GLY A 140 1.83 -27.04 14.92
CA GLY A 140 1.62 -25.77 15.60
C GLY A 140 0.32 -25.75 16.38
N ASN A 141 0.26 -24.96 17.45
CA ASN A 141 -0.95 -24.82 18.24
C ASN A 141 -1.73 -23.58 17.81
N VAL A 142 -3.04 -23.72 17.71
CA VAL A 142 -3.95 -22.59 17.45
C VAL A 142 -4.87 -22.42 18.66
N TYR A 143 -4.82 -21.24 19.24
CA TYR A 143 -5.65 -20.86 20.40
C TYR A 143 -6.64 -19.78 19.96
N ILE A 144 -7.92 -20.04 20.09
CA ILE A 144 -8.98 -19.10 19.72
C ILE A 144 -9.57 -18.51 20.99
N LEU A 145 -9.52 -17.19 21.14
CA LEU A 145 -10.12 -16.49 22.25
C LEU A 145 -11.64 -16.34 22.00
N ILE A 146 -12.42 -17.08 22.76
CA ILE A 146 -13.89 -17.00 22.73
C ILE A 146 -14.36 -16.15 23.92
N ASP A 147 -14.75 -14.93 23.65
CA ASP A 147 -15.24 -13.96 24.64
C ASP A 147 -16.75 -13.73 24.54
N ASP A 148 -17.38 -14.14 23.45
CA ASP A 148 -18.83 -14.07 23.27
C ASP A 148 -19.40 -15.26 22.45
N LYS A 149 -20.73 -15.45 22.55
CA LYS A 149 -21.45 -16.51 21.84
C LYS A 149 -21.44 -16.35 20.30
N ARG A 150 -21.31 -15.12 19.77
CA ARG A 150 -21.28 -14.91 18.31
C ARG A 150 -19.95 -15.37 17.74
N LYS A 151 -18.87 -15.08 18.44
CA LYS A 151 -17.53 -15.54 18.07
C LYS A 151 -17.43 -17.06 18.14
N GLN A 152 -17.99 -17.68 19.20
CA GLN A 152 -18.05 -19.12 19.30
C GLN A 152 -18.81 -19.73 18.11
N LYS A 153 -20.02 -19.25 17.84
CA LYS A 153 -20.83 -19.73 16.71
C LYS A 153 -20.09 -19.62 15.37
N TYR A 154 -19.39 -18.49 15.15
CA TYR A 154 -18.59 -18.28 13.94
C TYR A 154 -17.50 -19.35 13.79
N PHE A 155 -16.69 -19.59 14.82
CA PHE A 155 -15.60 -20.57 14.74
C PHE A 155 -16.12 -22.01 14.68
N ASP A 156 -17.19 -22.35 15.37
CA ASP A 156 -17.85 -23.65 15.24
C ASP A 156 -18.31 -23.88 13.80
N GLU A 157 -18.90 -22.88 13.16
CA GLU A 157 -19.31 -22.95 11.75
C GLU A 157 -18.13 -23.08 10.80
N VAL A 158 -17.06 -22.31 11.02
CA VAL A 158 -15.86 -22.32 10.15
C VAL A 158 -15.11 -23.65 10.27
N LEU A 159 -14.91 -24.16 11.49
CA LEU A 159 -14.10 -25.36 11.73
C LEU A 159 -14.81 -26.66 11.40
N LEU A 160 -16.15 -26.69 11.50
CA LEU A 160 -16.96 -27.90 11.28
C LEU A 160 -17.53 -28.03 9.87
N LYS A 161 -17.56 -26.94 9.09
CA LYS A 161 -18.09 -26.98 7.72
C LYS A 161 -16.94 -27.18 6.70
N PRO A 162 -17.20 -27.99 5.64
CA PRO A 162 -16.25 -28.07 4.54
C PRO A 162 -16.07 -26.69 3.90
N LEU A 163 -14.88 -26.44 3.32
CA LEU A 163 -14.62 -25.21 2.56
C LEU A 163 -15.69 -25.05 1.48
N PRO A 164 -16.34 -23.87 1.40
CA PRO A 164 -17.29 -23.62 0.32
C PRO A 164 -16.56 -23.67 -1.01
N ASN A 165 -17.24 -24.15 -2.05
CA ASN A 165 -16.73 -24.05 -3.40
C ASN A 165 -16.45 -22.57 -3.71
N GLN A 166 -15.27 -22.28 -4.25
CA GLN A 166 -14.96 -20.95 -4.75
C GLN A 166 -15.84 -20.68 -5.98
N GLU A 167 -16.77 -19.77 -5.84
CA GLU A 167 -17.48 -19.21 -6.98
C GLU A 167 -16.69 -18.02 -7.53
N LEU A 168 -16.46 -18.02 -8.85
CA LEU A 168 -15.88 -16.84 -9.49
C LEU A 168 -16.81 -15.64 -9.29
N LEU A 169 -16.21 -14.47 -9.08
CA LEU A 169 -16.92 -13.21 -8.83
C LEU A 169 -18.12 -12.97 -9.77
N PRO A 170 -18.05 -13.31 -11.08
CA PRO A 170 -19.15 -13.17 -12.03
C PRO A 170 -20.33 -14.13 -11.80
N GLN A 171 -20.17 -15.22 -11.07
CA GLN A 171 -21.22 -16.20 -10.80
C GLN A 171 -22.19 -15.77 -9.71
N LYS A 172 -21.84 -14.77 -8.89
CA LYS A 172 -22.72 -14.18 -7.89
C LYS A 172 -23.64 -13.14 -8.52
N ALA A 173 -24.70 -13.62 -9.19
CA ALA A 173 -26.02 -12.99 -9.26
C ALA A 173 -26.07 -11.48 -9.56
N LEU A 174 -25.58 -11.06 -10.73
CA LEU A 174 -26.23 -9.93 -11.37
C LEU A 174 -27.53 -10.45 -12.00
N GLU A 175 -28.66 -10.02 -11.48
CA GLU A 175 -29.94 -10.26 -12.12
C GLU A 175 -29.97 -9.63 -13.52
N LYS A 176 -30.79 -10.17 -14.43
CA LYS A 176 -30.92 -9.67 -15.81
C LYS A 176 -31.16 -8.15 -15.88
N LYS A 177 -31.92 -7.58 -14.91
CA LYS A 177 -32.14 -6.14 -14.80
C LYS A 177 -30.84 -5.34 -14.61
N HIS A 178 -29.91 -5.86 -13.77
CA HIS A 178 -28.62 -5.22 -13.49
C HIS A 178 -27.71 -5.28 -14.73
N LYS A 179 -27.69 -6.42 -15.44
CA LYS A 179 -26.95 -6.57 -16.69
C LYS A 179 -27.46 -5.60 -17.77
N LYS A 180 -28.80 -5.43 -17.88
CA LYS A 180 -29.39 -4.42 -18.78
C LYS A 180 -28.96 -3.00 -18.44
N ALA A 181 -28.93 -2.64 -17.14
CA ALA A 181 -28.47 -1.33 -16.69
C ALA A 181 -27.01 -1.08 -17.07
N ILE A 182 -26.14 -2.09 -16.92
CA ILE A 182 -24.72 -2.00 -17.32
C ILE A 182 -24.59 -1.73 -18.83
N VAL A 183 -25.23 -2.54 -19.67
CA VAL A 183 -25.13 -2.39 -21.13
C VAL A 183 -25.71 -1.05 -21.59
N SER A 184 -26.87 -0.64 -21.04
CA SER A 184 -27.48 0.66 -21.35
C SER A 184 -26.56 1.81 -20.97
N THR A 185 -25.87 1.73 -19.81
CA THR A 185 -24.90 2.74 -19.37
C THR A 185 -23.74 2.85 -20.34
N LEU A 186 -23.17 1.73 -20.79
CA LEU A 186 -22.07 1.71 -21.76
C LEU A 186 -22.50 2.26 -23.12
N LEU A 187 -23.69 1.93 -23.62
CA LEU A 187 -24.22 2.46 -24.88
C LEU A 187 -24.44 3.97 -24.86
N GLN A 188 -24.61 4.55 -23.66
CA GLN A 188 -24.68 6.01 -23.48
C GLN A 188 -23.30 6.67 -23.37
N GLY A 189 -22.20 5.92 -23.51
CA GLY A 189 -20.84 6.43 -23.29
C GLY A 189 -20.53 6.72 -21.84
N LYS A 190 -21.27 6.13 -20.91
CA LYS A 190 -21.09 6.30 -19.46
C LYS A 190 -20.47 5.04 -18.85
N THR A 191 -19.71 5.20 -17.78
CA THR A 191 -19.13 4.11 -17.00
C THR A 191 -19.53 4.15 -15.52
N ASN A 192 -20.42 5.08 -15.17
CA ASN A 192 -21.06 5.14 -13.85
C ASN A 192 -22.51 4.67 -13.99
N LEU A 193 -22.87 3.68 -13.18
CA LEU A 193 -24.24 3.16 -13.12
C LEU A 193 -25.24 4.14 -12.50
N ILE A 194 -24.74 5.11 -11.72
CA ILE A 194 -25.54 6.17 -11.09
C ILE A 194 -24.94 7.52 -11.41
N GLU A 195 -25.78 8.56 -11.46
CA GLU A 195 -25.35 9.93 -11.66
C GLU A 195 -24.96 10.62 -10.35
N ALA A 196 -24.28 11.76 -10.45
CA ALA A 196 -23.90 12.53 -9.29
C ALA A 196 -25.16 12.96 -8.50
N GLY A 197 -25.22 12.56 -7.24
CA GLY A 197 -26.38 12.81 -6.34
C GLY A 197 -27.44 11.71 -6.31
N GLU A 198 -27.42 10.74 -7.22
CA GLU A 198 -28.26 9.55 -7.15
C GLU A 198 -27.75 8.55 -6.12
N LYS A 199 -28.68 7.81 -5.51
CA LYS A 199 -28.35 6.65 -4.68
C LYS A 199 -28.47 5.37 -5.52
N TYR A 200 -27.62 4.39 -5.25
CA TYR A 200 -27.69 3.08 -5.92
C TYR A 200 -29.05 2.39 -5.71
N SER A 201 -29.71 2.65 -4.56
CA SER A 201 -31.05 2.15 -4.26
C SER A 201 -32.13 2.67 -5.21
N ASP A 202 -31.98 3.87 -5.75
CA ASP A 202 -32.96 4.49 -6.64
C ASP A 202 -33.03 3.76 -8.00
N ARG A 203 -31.97 3.02 -8.33
CA ARG A 203 -31.90 2.12 -9.50
C ARG A 203 -32.06 0.63 -9.16
N GLY A 204 -32.53 0.34 -7.95
CA GLY A 204 -32.81 -1.03 -7.52
C GLY A 204 -31.60 -1.89 -7.20
N PHE A 205 -30.44 -1.26 -6.90
CA PHE A 205 -29.27 -1.95 -6.41
C PHE A 205 -29.24 -1.98 -4.87
N THR A 206 -28.79 -3.10 -4.32
CA THR A 206 -28.24 -3.14 -2.97
C THR A 206 -26.79 -2.66 -3.00
N GLU A 207 -26.19 -2.32 -1.86
CA GLU A 207 -24.79 -1.95 -1.78
C GLU A 207 -23.88 -3.00 -2.43
N THR A 208 -24.05 -4.24 -2.06
CA THR A 208 -23.28 -5.37 -2.59
C THR A 208 -23.48 -5.54 -4.10
N SER A 209 -24.73 -5.48 -4.61
CA SER A 209 -25.01 -5.66 -6.03
C SER A 209 -24.50 -4.45 -6.86
N TYR A 210 -24.46 -3.25 -6.27
CA TYR A 210 -23.92 -2.06 -6.91
C TYR A 210 -22.39 -2.14 -7.06
N GLU A 211 -21.67 -2.53 -6.01
CA GLU A 211 -20.23 -2.75 -6.09
C GLU A 211 -19.87 -3.81 -7.14
N TYR A 212 -20.64 -4.88 -7.18
CA TYR A 212 -20.49 -5.94 -8.18
C TYR A 212 -20.73 -5.43 -9.61
N ALA A 213 -21.84 -4.72 -9.79
CA ALA A 213 -22.22 -4.18 -11.10
C ALA A 213 -21.17 -3.19 -11.63
N THR A 214 -20.59 -2.36 -10.75
CA THR A 214 -19.51 -1.42 -11.12
C THR A 214 -18.25 -2.16 -11.58
N LYS A 215 -17.83 -3.21 -10.85
CA LYS A 215 -16.69 -4.05 -11.25
C LYS A 215 -16.96 -4.77 -12.57
N CYS A 216 -18.13 -5.38 -12.72
CA CYS A 216 -18.55 -6.07 -13.95
C CYS A 216 -18.61 -5.10 -15.15
N LEU A 217 -19.06 -3.86 -14.96
CA LEU A 217 -19.09 -2.85 -16.02
C LEU A 217 -17.68 -2.57 -16.54
N ASN A 218 -16.72 -2.33 -15.65
CA ASN A 218 -15.34 -2.07 -16.05
C ASN A 218 -14.70 -3.29 -16.76
N MET A 219 -14.91 -4.51 -16.22
CA MET A 219 -14.40 -5.73 -16.86
C MET A 219 -15.05 -5.99 -18.21
N LEU A 220 -16.37 -5.76 -18.34
CA LEU A 220 -17.11 -5.97 -19.57
C LEU A 220 -16.65 -5.03 -20.69
N VAL A 221 -16.48 -3.73 -20.40
CA VAL A 221 -16.00 -2.78 -21.42
C VAL A 221 -14.58 -3.09 -21.87
N HIS A 222 -13.72 -3.46 -20.92
CA HIS A 222 -12.36 -3.90 -21.21
C HIS A 222 -12.35 -5.12 -22.13
N ASP A 223 -13.06 -6.19 -21.78
CA ASP A 223 -13.08 -7.43 -22.55
C ASP A 223 -13.70 -7.23 -23.94
N ILE A 224 -14.75 -6.42 -24.05
CA ILE A 224 -15.35 -6.07 -25.36
C ILE A 224 -14.31 -5.33 -26.24
N CYS A 225 -13.59 -4.35 -25.70
CA CYS A 225 -12.59 -3.58 -26.44
C CYS A 225 -11.36 -4.42 -26.80
N ALA A 226 -10.88 -5.25 -25.88
CA ALA A 226 -9.78 -6.19 -26.09
C ALA A 226 -10.13 -7.38 -26.98
N LYS A 227 -11.39 -7.52 -27.39
CA LYS A 227 -11.93 -8.67 -28.15
C LYS A 227 -11.77 -10.00 -27.44
N ASN A 228 -11.80 -9.99 -26.10
CA ASN A 228 -11.75 -11.19 -25.27
C ASN A 228 -13.13 -11.82 -25.19
N ASP A 229 -13.24 -13.12 -25.49
CA ASP A 229 -14.47 -13.88 -25.24
C ASP A 229 -14.45 -14.46 -23.80
N SER A 230 -14.44 -13.55 -22.82
CA SER A 230 -14.38 -13.90 -21.41
C SER A 230 -15.70 -14.53 -20.91
N TYR A 231 -15.64 -15.11 -19.70
CA TYR A 231 -16.85 -15.61 -19.04
C TYR A 231 -17.92 -14.50 -18.90
N ILE A 232 -17.52 -13.26 -18.57
CA ILE A 232 -18.45 -12.14 -18.43
C ILE A 232 -19.15 -11.82 -19.73
N VAL A 233 -18.42 -11.72 -20.83
CA VAL A 233 -18.98 -11.46 -22.16
C VAL A 233 -19.97 -12.55 -22.54
N ARG A 234 -19.61 -13.83 -22.30
CA ARG A 234 -20.51 -14.98 -22.57
C ARG A 234 -21.76 -14.98 -21.70
N ASP A 235 -21.62 -14.62 -20.41
CA ASP A 235 -22.73 -14.57 -19.46
C ASP A 235 -23.75 -13.47 -19.84
N PHE A 236 -23.28 -12.33 -20.31
CA PHE A 236 -24.15 -11.25 -20.79
C PHE A 236 -24.82 -11.59 -22.13
N ARG A 237 -24.17 -12.35 -23.01
CA ARG A 237 -24.75 -12.86 -24.26
C ARG A 237 -25.80 -13.91 -23.99
N LYS A 238 -25.56 -14.83 -23.06
CA LYS A 238 -26.49 -15.91 -22.70
C LYS A 238 -27.84 -15.39 -22.22
N ASP A 239 -27.88 -14.23 -21.59
CA ASP A 239 -29.09 -13.58 -21.13
C ASP A 239 -29.78 -12.71 -22.19
N ASP A 240 -29.29 -12.68 -23.44
CA ASP A 240 -29.72 -11.80 -24.53
C ASP A 240 -29.66 -10.31 -24.17
N VAL A 241 -28.76 -9.92 -23.29
CA VAL A 241 -28.58 -8.52 -22.88
C VAL A 241 -27.50 -7.85 -23.72
N LEU A 242 -26.48 -8.59 -24.13
CA LEU A 242 -25.37 -8.11 -24.93
C LEU A 242 -25.48 -8.66 -26.36
N THR A 243 -26.04 -7.87 -27.27
CA THR A 243 -26.18 -8.23 -28.69
C THR A 243 -24.89 -7.96 -29.47
N PRO A 244 -24.68 -8.58 -30.66
CA PRO A 244 -23.56 -8.25 -31.53
C PRO A 244 -23.49 -6.75 -31.88
N GLN A 245 -24.64 -6.10 -32.06
CA GLN A 245 -24.70 -4.64 -32.34
C GLN A 245 -24.23 -3.84 -31.13
N ASN A 246 -24.63 -4.21 -29.90
CA ASN A 246 -24.17 -3.55 -28.69
C ASN A 246 -22.64 -3.62 -28.57
N ILE A 247 -22.01 -4.74 -28.91
CA ILE A 247 -20.56 -4.91 -28.91
C ILE A 247 -19.89 -3.96 -29.89
N ILE A 248 -20.43 -3.80 -31.09
CA ILE A 248 -19.91 -2.87 -32.10
C ILE A 248 -20.00 -1.43 -31.59
N ASP A 249 -21.14 -1.05 -31.02
CA ASP A 249 -21.37 0.31 -30.53
C ASP A 249 -20.49 0.64 -29.32
N ILE A 250 -20.34 -0.28 -28.38
CA ILE A 250 -19.44 -0.12 -27.22
C ILE A 250 -17.99 0.01 -27.69
N ARG A 251 -17.53 -0.80 -28.65
CA ARG A 251 -16.19 -0.67 -29.22
C ARG A 251 -15.98 0.67 -29.92
N ARG A 252 -16.98 1.17 -30.63
CA ARG A 252 -16.90 2.50 -31.28
C ARG A 252 -16.70 3.60 -30.24
N ILE A 253 -17.36 3.50 -29.07
CA ILE A 253 -17.27 4.51 -28.01
C ILE A 253 -15.96 4.41 -27.23
N PHE A 254 -15.52 3.20 -26.88
CA PHE A 254 -14.44 2.98 -25.92
C PHE A 254 -13.16 2.37 -26.52
N GLY A 255 -13.18 1.91 -27.79
CA GLY A 255 -12.13 1.05 -28.34
C GLY A 255 -10.75 1.71 -28.49
N GLU A 256 -10.68 3.03 -28.63
CA GLU A 256 -9.42 3.77 -28.68
C GLU A 256 -8.88 4.12 -27.29
N ILE A 257 -9.73 4.00 -26.26
CA ILE A 257 -9.46 4.46 -24.90
C ILE A 257 -8.95 3.31 -24.04
N VAL A 258 -9.45 2.10 -24.29
CA VAL A 258 -9.13 0.90 -23.50
C VAL A 258 -8.07 0.08 -24.22
N SER A 259 -6.91 -0.12 -23.60
CA SER A 259 -5.85 -0.99 -24.12
C SER A 259 -5.92 -2.40 -23.52
N LYS A 260 -5.20 -3.38 -24.12
CA LYS A 260 -5.18 -4.76 -23.64
C LYS A 260 -4.53 -4.92 -22.26
N ASP A 261 -3.60 -4.03 -21.94
CA ASP A 261 -2.80 -4.07 -20.71
C ASP A 261 -3.32 -3.11 -19.64
N ASP A 262 -4.57 -2.68 -19.78
CA ASP A 262 -5.17 -1.72 -18.87
C ASP A 262 -5.43 -2.28 -17.48
N ASP A 263 -4.96 -1.55 -16.48
CA ASP A 263 -5.31 -1.78 -15.09
C ASP A 263 -6.82 -1.53 -14.86
N ILE A 264 -7.51 -2.52 -14.30
CA ILE A 264 -8.94 -2.45 -13.95
C ILE A 264 -9.22 -1.48 -12.79
N ASN A 265 -8.20 -0.94 -12.14
CA ASN A 265 -8.35 0.00 -11.02
C ASN A 265 -8.76 1.41 -11.47
N ILE A 266 -8.58 1.75 -12.75
CA ILE A 266 -9.03 3.02 -13.33
C ILE A 266 -10.16 2.74 -14.32
N SER A 267 -11.31 3.37 -14.09
CA SER A 267 -12.48 3.16 -14.93
C SER A 267 -12.27 3.70 -16.36
N ALA A 268 -12.94 3.10 -17.33
CA ALA A 268 -12.90 3.57 -18.72
C ALA A 268 -13.35 5.04 -18.85
N LEU A 269 -14.25 5.53 -17.99
CA LEU A 269 -14.64 6.93 -17.95
C LEU A 269 -13.49 7.83 -17.50
N GLN A 270 -12.78 7.44 -16.45
CA GLN A 270 -11.62 8.20 -15.98
C GLN A 270 -10.56 8.29 -17.09
N LYS A 271 -10.31 7.20 -17.80
CA LYS A 271 -9.41 7.20 -18.98
C LYS A 271 -9.92 8.10 -20.09
N TYR A 272 -11.20 8.01 -20.43
CA TYR A 272 -11.79 8.89 -21.43
C TYR A 272 -11.60 10.37 -21.06
N SER A 273 -11.95 10.76 -19.83
CA SER A 273 -11.77 12.12 -19.34
C SER A 273 -10.31 12.57 -19.40
N LEU A 274 -9.38 11.68 -19.05
CA LEU A 274 -7.95 11.92 -19.12
C LEU A 274 -7.49 12.17 -20.56
N TYR A 275 -7.86 11.29 -21.49
CA TYR A 275 -7.48 11.44 -22.90
C TYR A 275 -8.05 12.72 -23.51
N GLN A 276 -9.30 13.06 -23.20
CA GLN A 276 -9.90 14.34 -23.64
C GLN A 276 -9.15 15.55 -23.06
N ALA A 277 -8.80 15.51 -21.79
CA ALA A 277 -8.04 16.58 -21.16
C ALA A 277 -6.64 16.76 -21.80
N VAL A 278 -5.91 15.66 -22.01
CA VAL A 278 -4.57 15.70 -22.63
C VAL A 278 -4.63 16.09 -24.10
N SER A 279 -5.69 15.70 -24.85
CA SER A 279 -5.85 16.07 -26.26
C SER A 279 -6.24 17.54 -26.46
N ASN A 280 -7.11 18.07 -25.59
CA ASN A 280 -7.76 19.37 -25.80
C ASN A 280 -7.12 20.51 -25.00
N THR A 281 -6.21 20.23 -24.08
CA THR A 281 -5.56 21.22 -23.24
C THR A 281 -4.05 20.97 -23.18
N GLU A 282 -3.29 22.02 -22.85
CA GLU A 282 -1.84 21.89 -22.61
C GLU A 282 -1.51 21.41 -21.19
N ILE A 283 -2.35 20.55 -20.59
CA ILE A 283 -2.06 20.03 -19.27
C ILE A 283 -0.79 19.21 -19.30
N SER A 284 0.14 19.52 -18.42
CA SER A 284 1.43 18.85 -18.19
C SER A 284 1.76 18.85 -16.71
N TYR A 285 2.75 18.08 -16.33
CA TYR A 285 3.30 18.20 -14.98
C TYR A 285 3.88 19.59 -14.74
N PRO A 286 3.77 20.15 -13.52
CA PRO A 286 4.42 21.40 -13.18
C PRO A 286 5.94 21.30 -13.24
N ASP A 287 6.60 22.38 -13.68
CA ASP A 287 8.06 22.50 -13.65
C ASP A 287 8.58 22.85 -12.26
N ASN A 288 7.75 23.49 -11.46
CA ASN A 288 8.09 23.92 -10.11
C ASN A 288 7.39 23.08 -9.04
N PHE A 289 8.11 22.75 -7.99
CA PHE A 289 7.62 21.99 -6.83
C PHE A 289 7.06 22.88 -5.71
N ASP A 290 6.60 24.11 -6.02
CA ASP A 290 5.93 24.92 -5.00
C ASP A 290 4.51 24.39 -4.69
N TYR A 291 4.09 24.59 -3.44
CA TYR A 291 2.84 24.07 -2.91
C TYR A 291 1.60 24.48 -3.72
N HIS A 292 1.53 25.77 -4.11
CA HIS A 292 0.35 26.32 -4.77
C HIS A 292 0.19 25.78 -6.19
N THR A 293 1.28 25.70 -6.93
CA THR A 293 1.33 25.14 -8.29
C THR A 293 0.98 23.64 -8.26
N CYS A 294 1.58 22.89 -7.35
CA CYS A 294 1.31 21.45 -7.20
C CYS A 294 -0.13 21.19 -6.77
N LEU A 295 -0.66 21.91 -5.78
CA LEU A 295 -2.04 21.77 -5.35
C LEU A 295 -3.03 22.13 -6.49
N SER A 296 -2.73 23.17 -7.27
CA SER A 296 -3.55 23.55 -8.43
C SER A 296 -3.58 22.43 -9.47
N PHE A 297 -2.44 21.82 -9.75
CA PHE A 297 -2.34 20.67 -10.66
C PHE A 297 -3.13 19.46 -10.13
N LEU A 298 -2.96 19.09 -8.85
CA LEU A 298 -3.71 17.98 -8.24
C LEU A 298 -5.22 18.23 -8.23
N LYS A 299 -5.67 19.47 -8.07
CA LYS A 299 -7.08 19.84 -8.21
C LYS A 299 -7.60 19.63 -9.64
N LYS A 300 -6.79 19.94 -10.67
CA LYS A 300 -7.12 19.63 -12.06
C LYS A 300 -7.23 18.12 -12.28
N LEU A 301 -6.26 17.34 -11.79
CA LEU A 301 -6.32 15.88 -11.87
C LEU A 301 -7.54 15.32 -11.13
N SER A 302 -7.89 15.89 -9.97
CA SER A 302 -9.10 15.51 -9.22
C SER A 302 -10.37 15.67 -10.04
N GLN A 303 -10.46 16.70 -10.85
CA GLN A 303 -11.59 16.91 -11.77
C GLN A 303 -11.56 15.92 -12.93
N ILE A 304 -10.40 15.71 -13.56
CA ILE A 304 -10.20 14.79 -14.68
C ILE A 304 -10.54 13.35 -14.28
N PHE A 305 -9.98 12.88 -13.17
CA PHE A 305 -10.21 11.52 -12.67
C PHE A 305 -11.46 11.38 -11.80
N ASN A 306 -12.17 12.46 -11.55
CA ASN A 306 -13.36 12.51 -10.72
C ASN A 306 -13.14 11.87 -9.31
N TRP A 307 -12.06 12.25 -8.64
CA TRP A 307 -11.74 11.72 -7.30
C TRP A 307 -12.84 11.90 -6.26
N PRO A 308 -13.67 12.96 -6.26
CA PRO A 308 -14.81 13.06 -5.35
C PRO A 308 -15.76 11.88 -5.41
N ILE A 309 -15.87 11.20 -6.54
CA ILE A 309 -16.69 9.99 -6.71
C ILE A 309 -15.87 8.72 -6.45
N TYR A 310 -14.70 8.58 -7.11
CA TYR A 310 -13.93 7.34 -7.07
C TYR A 310 -13.04 7.22 -5.83
N GLU A 311 -12.67 8.34 -5.21
CA GLU A 311 -11.74 8.42 -4.08
C GLU A 311 -12.33 9.14 -2.86
N LYS A 312 -13.62 8.96 -2.60
CA LYS A 312 -14.38 9.65 -1.53
C LYS A 312 -13.71 9.65 -0.15
N GLY A 313 -13.02 8.57 0.19
CA GLY A 313 -12.36 8.41 1.50
C GLY A 313 -10.95 8.99 1.58
N THR A 314 -10.35 9.34 0.44
CA THR A 314 -8.94 9.70 0.30
C THR A 314 -8.77 10.98 -0.52
N LEU A 315 -8.29 10.90 -1.76
CA LEU A 315 -8.00 12.04 -2.64
C LEU A 315 -9.22 12.90 -2.97
N GLY A 316 -10.41 12.34 -2.94
CA GLY A 316 -11.68 13.06 -3.16
C GLY A 316 -12.19 13.84 -1.96
N LYS A 317 -11.54 13.73 -0.81
CA LYS A 317 -11.90 14.49 0.41
C LYS A 317 -11.12 15.80 0.42
N GLY A 318 -11.79 16.90 0.05
CA GLY A 318 -11.20 18.21 -0.28
C GLY A 318 -10.08 18.71 0.63
N ASP A 319 -10.31 18.70 1.97
CA ASP A 319 -9.30 19.19 2.92
C ASP A 319 -8.04 18.28 2.99
N ARG A 320 -8.19 16.99 2.71
CA ARG A 320 -7.07 16.05 2.74
C ARG A 320 -6.12 16.22 1.56
N LEU A 321 -6.59 16.71 0.43
CA LEU A 321 -5.73 16.94 -0.72
C LEU A 321 -4.62 17.97 -0.41
N ASN A 322 -4.92 18.98 0.40
CA ASN A 322 -3.94 19.96 0.86
C ASN A 322 -2.80 19.28 1.66
N TYR A 323 -3.17 18.41 2.58
CA TYR A 323 -2.21 17.64 3.38
C TYR A 323 -1.40 16.66 2.52
N TYR A 324 -2.06 15.92 1.61
CA TYR A 324 -1.36 15.00 0.71
C TYR A 324 -0.42 15.72 -0.26
N THR A 325 -0.72 16.98 -0.66
CA THR A 325 0.19 17.79 -1.46
C THR A 325 1.51 18.05 -0.73
N VAL A 326 1.45 18.36 0.57
CA VAL A 326 2.67 18.60 1.38
C VAL A 326 3.51 17.32 1.46
N ILE A 327 2.91 16.18 1.76
CA ILE A 327 3.64 14.91 1.84
C ILE A 327 4.21 14.51 0.47
N LEU A 328 3.42 14.68 -0.60
CA LEU A 328 3.86 14.39 -1.97
C LEU A 328 5.10 15.20 -2.36
N LEU A 329 5.09 16.51 -2.07
CA LEU A 329 6.22 17.39 -2.34
C LEU A 329 7.46 16.94 -1.57
N GLN A 330 7.35 16.75 -0.25
CA GLN A 330 8.44 16.26 0.57
C GLN A 330 8.98 14.92 0.07
N TRP A 331 8.10 14.03 -0.37
CA TRP A 331 8.48 12.73 -0.92
C TRP A 331 9.28 12.88 -2.23
N MET A 332 8.78 13.67 -3.19
CA MET A 332 9.44 13.92 -4.48
C MET A 332 10.71 14.77 -4.35
N GLU A 333 10.82 15.63 -3.34
CA GLU A 333 12.04 16.37 -3.02
C GLU A 333 13.11 15.49 -2.36
N GLY A 334 12.81 14.24 -2.04
CA GLY A 334 13.76 13.29 -1.45
C GLY A 334 13.94 13.45 0.06
N HIS A 335 12.97 14.04 0.76
CA HIS A 335 12.99 14.05 2.23
C HIS A 335 12.93 12.64 2.78
N GLY A 336 13.77 12.33 3.77
CA GLY A 336 13.74 11.04 4.46
C GLY A 336 12.43 10.83 5.24
N LEU A 337 12.06 9.57 5.46
CA LEU A 337 10.83 9.22 6.19
C LEU A 337 10.76 9.90 7.56
N HIS A 338 11.91 9.98 8.27
CA HIS A 338 12.01 10.67 9.56
C HIS A 338 11.61 12.17 9.47
N GLU A 339 12.02 12.86 8.41
CA GLU A 339 11.73 14.29 8.21
C GLU A 339 10.25 14.51 7.92
N ILE A 340 9.66 13.69 7.05
CA ILE A 340 8.22 13.75 6.72
C ILE A 340 7.38 13.51 7.98
N ILE A 341 7.72 12.50 8.78
CA ILE A 341 7.04 12.20 10.05
C ILE A 341 7.16 13.37 11.04
N ARG A 342 8.35 13.97 11.14
CA ARG A 342 8.54 15.15 12.00
C ARG A 342 7.66 16.31 11.57
N GLY A 343 7.57 16.56 10.25
CA GLY A 343 6.68 17.56 9.68
C GLY A 343 5.21 17.30 10.03
N ALA A 344 4.77 16.05 9.92
CA ALA A 344 3.41 15.66 10.29
C ALA A 344 3.13 15.90 11.79
N ILE A 345 4.06 15.55 12.68
CA ILE A 345 3.93 15.80 14.12
C ILE A 345 3.86 17.31 14.41
N SER A 346 4.74 18.11 13.79
CA SER A 346 4.73 19.58 13.95
C SER A 346 3.40 20.18 13.48
N HIS A 347 2.88 19.71 12.36
CA HIS A 347 1.58 20.15 11.86
C HIS A 347 0.45 19.91 12.88
N TYR A 348 0.40 18.72 13.50
CA TYR A 348 -0.58 18.44 14.55
C TYR A 348 -0.36 19.29 15.81
N GLN A 349 0.87 19.64 16.14
CA GLN A 349 1.20 20.53 17.26
C GLN A 349 0.68 21.95 17.03
N GLU A 350 0.82 22.45 15.81
CA GLU A 350 0.46 23.83 15.45
C GLU A 350 -1.03 24.00 15.15
N GLN A 351 -1.58 23.10 14.34
CA GLN A 351 -2.97 23.20 13.85
C GLN A 351 -3.97 22.43 14.71
N GLY A 352 -3.49 21.56 15.57
CA GLY A 352 -4.33 20.62 16.30
C GLY A 352 -4.88 19.53 15.36
N GLY A 353 -5.88 18.81 15.85
CA GLY A 353 -6.50 17.72 15.10
C GLY A 353 -7.14 16.73 16.06
N ARG A 354 -7.88 15.77 15.52
CA ARG A 354 -8.47 14.68 16.30
C ARG A 354 -7.90 13.36 15.84
N LEU A 355 -7.51 12.54 16.80
CA LEU A 355 -6.98 11.21 16.62
C LEU A 355 -7.84 10.18 17.34
N VAL A 356 -7.83 8.95 16.86
CA VAL A 356 -8.51 7.85 17.55
C VAL A 356 -7.64 7.43 18.74
N SER A 357 -8.20 7.41 19.95
CA SER A 357 -7.46 7.00 21.15
C SER A 357 -6.84 5.61 21.02
N TYR A 358 -5.64 5.41 21.59
CA TYR A 358 -5.04 4.09 21.77
C TYR A 358 -5.57 3.44 23.06
N ASP A 359 -6.89 3.31 23.14
CA ASP A 359 -7.58 2.59 24.17
C ASP A 359 -8.72 1.73 23.60
N PRO A 360 -9.28 0.78 24.35
CA PRO A 360 -10.35 -0.09 23.85
C PRO A 360 -11.64 0.61 23.44
N THR A 361 -11.85 1.89 23.86
CA THR A 361 -13.08 2.64 23.58
C THR A 361 -13.09 3.31 22.23
N TYR A 362 -11.91 3.47 21.58
CA TYR A 362 -11.76 4.05 20.24
C TYR A 362 -12.47 5.39 20.04
N HIS A 363 -12.49 6.26 21.05
CA HIS A 363 -13.07 7.59 20.92
C HIS A 363 -12.09 8.56 20.23
N LEU A 364 -12.64 9.64 19.65
CA LEU A 364 -11.84 10.69 19.03
C LEU A 364 -11.39 11.68 20.11
N GLU A 365 -10.08 11.84 20.24
CA GLU A 365 -9.44 12.80 21.14
C GLU A 365 -8.79 13.94 20.36
N LYS A 366 -8.75 15.14 20.98
CA LYS A 366 -7.93 16.23 20.46
C LYS A 366 -6.46 15.93 20.70
N TYR A 367 -5.61 16.21 19.70
CA TYR A 367 -4.16 16.05 19.83
C TYR A 367 -3.64 16.80 21.06
N ASN A 368 -2.87 16.13 21.90
CA ASN A 368 -2.34 16.65 23.16
C ASN A 368 -0.81 16.51 23.31
N GLY A 369 -0.11 16.09 22.25
CA GLY A 369 1.34 15.90 22.26
C GLY A 369 1.86 14.69 23.05
N SER A 370 0.97 13.85 23.59
CA SER A 370 1.36 12.64 24.30
C SER A 370 2.09 11.65 23.38
N ALA A 371 2.86 10.73 23.97
CA ALA A 371 3.54 9.68 23.24
C ALA A 371 2.55 8.81 22.42
N ASN A 372 1.34 8.54 22.95
CA ASN A 372 0.28 7.85 22.22
C ASN A 372 -0.12 8.60 20.97
N HIS A 373 -0.40 9.90 21.07
CA HIS A 373 -0.80 10.73 19.93
C HIS A 373 0.32 10.87 18.89
N LYS A 374 1.58 11.05 19.33
CA LYS A 374 2.72 11.04 18.41
C LYS A 374 2.81 9.72 17.65
N ASN A 375 2.67 8.58 18.31
CA ASN A 375 2.71 7.27 17.65
C ASN A 375 1.55 7.05 16.69
N GLN A 376 0.37 7.62 16.94
CA GLN A 376 -0.73 7.61 15.98
C GLN A 376 -0.40 8.43 14.75
N VAL A 377 0.12 9.66 14.92
CA VAL A 377 0.55 10.50 13.79
C VAL A 377 1.64 9.82 12.97
N ILE A 378 2.60 9.16 13.62
CA ILE A 378 3.65 8.38 12.94
C ILE A 378 3.02 7.28 12.07
N ASN A 379 2.10 6.48 12.63
CA ASN A 379 1.44 5.41 11.90
C ASN A 379 0.54 5.94 10.77
N GLU A 380 -0.16 7.08 10.97
CA GLU A 380 -0.95 7.71 9.92
C GLU A 380 -0.06 8.24 8.78
N ALA A 381 1.04 8.92 9.09
CA ALA A 381 1.97 9.43 8.08
C ALA A 381 2.58 8.29 7.23
N MET A 382 3.05 7.21 7.88
CA MET A 382 3.57 6.05 7.16
C MET A 382 2.49 5.39 6.28
N LYS A 383 1.27 5.25 6.81
CA LYS A 383 0.14 4.72 6.05
C LYS A 383 -0.20 5.59 4.84
N ASP A 384 -0.19 6.91 5.01
CA ASP A 384 -0.51 7.83 3.93
C ASP A 384 0.60 7.81 2.85
N ILE A 385 1.88 7.68 3.23
CA ILE A 385 2.96 7.46 2.26
C ILE A 385 2.72 6.17 1.46
N GLU A 386 2.49 5.05 2.13
CA GLU A 386 2.31 3.75 1.45
C GLU A 386 1.04 3.69 0.60
N GLN A 387 -0.10 4.12 1.15
CA GLN A 387 -1.39 3.93 0.49
C GLN A 387 -1.79 5.07 -0.44
N ILE A 388 -1.35 6.29 -0.18
CA ILE A 388 -1.73 7.45 -0.99
C ILE A 388 -0.61 7.84 -1.94
N ILE A 389 0.62 8.04 -1.43
CA ILE A 389 1.73 8.48 -2.28
C ILE A 389 2.17 7.34 -3.18
N ASN A 390 2.66 6.23 -2.60
CA ASN A 390 3.26 5.13 -3.37
C ASN A 390 2.24 4.27 -4.15
N TYR A 391 0.97 4.28 -3.76
CA TYR A 391 -0.04 3.51 -4.47
C TYR A 391 -0.97 4.37 -5.32
N LYS A 392 -1.72 5.31 -4.72
CA LYS A 392 -2.75 6.05 -5.48
C LYS A 392 -2.15 7.09 -6.42
N PHE A 393 -1.25 7.95 -5.93
CA PHE A 393 -0.62 8.94 -6.83
C PHE A 393 0.23 8.26 -7.88
N SER A 394 1.02 7.23 -7.53
CA SER A 394 1.79 6.45 -8.50
C SER A 394 0.88 5.92 -9.62
N MET A 395 -0.25 5.28 -9.26
CA MET A 395 -1.23 4.76 -10.22
C MET A 395 -1.80 5.87 -11.15
N TYR A 396 -2.22 7.01 -10.58
CA TYR A 396 -2.80 8.10 -11.39
C TYR A 396 -1.76 8.81 -12.24
N PHE A 397 -0.55 9.00 -11.73
CA PHE A 397 0.54 9.63 -12.48
C PHE A 397 1.04 8.73 -13.61
N LEU A 398 1.17 7.42 -13.37
CA LEU A 398 1.49 6.47 -14.45
C LEU A 398 0.53 6.64 -15.64
N ARG A 399 -0.79 6.67 -15.37
CA ARG A 399 -1.79 6.82 -16.44
C ARG A 399 -1.74 8.19 -17.11
N PHE A 400 -1.40 9.22 -16.34
CA PHE A 400 -1.22 10.57 -16.89
C PHE A 400 0.01 10.64 -17.81
N SER A 401 1.14 10.07 -17.40
CA SER A 401 2.36 9.98 -18.21
C SER A 401 2.15 9.17 -19.48
N GLU A 402 1.50 8.01 -19.39
CA GLU A 402 1.14 7.18 -20.55
C GLU A 402 0.23 7.94 -21.54
N ALA A 403 -0.73 8.69 -21.04
CA ALA A 403 -1.61 9.49 -21.90
C ALA A 403 -0.85 10.61 -22.62
N ILE A 404 0.07 11.30 -21.96
CA ILE A 404 0.94 12.31 -22.58
C ILE A 404 1.80 11.66 -23.67
N ILE A 405 2.49 10.57 -23.36
CA ILE A 405 3.34 9.87 -24.33
C ILE A 405 2.54 9.42 -25.55
N LYS A 406 1.37 8.83 -25.33
CA LYS A 406 0.54 8.29 -26.42
C LYS A 406 -0.03 9.40 -27.33
N ILE A 407 -0.41 10.54 -26.76
CA ILE A 407 -1.08 11.61 -27.50
C ILE A 407 -0.09 12.60 -28.10
N ARG A 408 0.97 12.94 -27.35
CA ARG A 408 1.91 14.02 -27.71
C ARG A 408 3.32 13.53 -28.03
N GLY A 409 3.60 12.23 -27.78
CA GLY A 409 4.93 11.63 -27.93
C GLY A 409 5.80 11.77 -26.67
N GLU A 410 6.83 10.92 -26.58
CA GLU A 410 7.73 10.83 -25.40
C GLU A 410 8.40 12.17 -25.04
N LYS A 411 8.77 12.97 -26.04
CA LYS A 411 9.42 14.27 -25.84
C LYS A 411 8.55 15.32 -25.15
N ALA A 412 7.24 15.08 -25.05
CA ALA A 412 6.31 15.98 -24.36
C ALA A 412 6.24 15.70 -22.84
N LEU A 413 6.81 14.59 -22.38
CA LEU A 413 6.90 14.24 -20.97
C LEU A 413 8.24 14.78 -20.43
N ILE A 414 8.22 15.99 -19.86
CA ILE A 414 9.44 16.65 -19.38
C ILE A 414 9.71 16.24 -17.92
N ASN A 415 8.73 16.35 -17.06
CA ASN A 415 8.85 16.00 -15.63
C ASN A 415 7.96 14.80 -15.34
N ASP A 416 8.51 13.62 -15.19
CA ASP A 416 7.70 12.44 -14.90
C ASP A 416 7.47 12.24 -13.40
N TRP A 417 6.37 12.80 -12.90
CA TRP A 417 6.00 12.64 -11.48
C TRP A 417 5.70 11.19 -11.10
N TYR A 418 5.37 10.33 -12.07
CA TYR A 418 5.29 8.90 -11.80
C TYR A 418 6.64 8.36 -11.33
N GLU A 419 7.71 8.66 -12.08
CA GLU A 419 9.07 8.26 -11.72
C GLU A 419 9.49 8.88 -10.37
N TYR A 420 9.18 10.16 -10.15
CA TYR A 420 9.52 10.85 -8.90
C TYR A 420 8.79 10.28 -7.68
N VAL A 421 7.56 9.82 -7.85
CA VAL A 421 6.81 9.16 -6.77
C VAL A 421 7.32 7.75 -6.54
N GLU A 422 7.60 6.99 -7.60
CA GLU A 422 8.10 5.61 -7.52
C GLU A 422 9.43 5.54 -6.77
N TYR A 423 10.37 6.43 -7.10
CA TYR A 423 11.68 6.50 -6.46
C TYR A 423 11.73 7.44 -5.24
N GLY A 424 10.67 8.17 -4.95
CA GLY A 424 10.59 9.11 -3.83
C GLY A 424 11.59 10.25 -3.90
N THR A 425 11.92 10.71 -5.11
CA THR A 425 12.84 11.82 -5.33
C THR A 425 12.80 12.27 -6.79
N CYS A 426 13.07 13.56 -7.05
CA CYS A 426 13.35 14.07 -8.39
C CYS A 426 14.86 14.14 -8.71
N ASN A 427 15.72 13.66 -7.81
CA ASN A 427 17.15 13.64 -8.02
C ASN A 427 17.55 12.42 -8.88
N GLU A 428 18.01 12.68 -10.10
CA GLU A 428 18.39 11.64 -11.07
C GLU A 428 19.49 10.70 -10.54
N GLN A 429 20.42 11.18 -9.72
CA GLN A 429 21.46 10.34 -9.13
C GLN A 429 20.86 9.34 -8.14
N VAL A 430 19.95 9.79 -7.29
CA VAL A 430 19.25 8.92 -6.33
C VAL A 430 18.36 7.91 -7.07
N ILE A 431 17.70 8.34 -8.13
CA ILE A 431 16.91 7.45 -9.00
C ILE A 431 17.83 6.39 -9.64
N GLY A 432 18.96 6.81 -10.18
CA GLY A 432 19.96 5.91 -10.76
C GLY A 432 20.49 4.86 -9.77
N LEU A 433 20.79 5.27 -8.54
CA LEU A 433 21.19 4.34 -7.48
C LEU A 433 20.09 3.30 -7.18
N GLN A 434 18.83 3.76 -7.06
CA GLN A 434 17.72 2.85 -6.81
C GLN A 434 17.48 1.87 -7.98
N LYS A 435 17.65 2.30 -9.22
CA LYS A 435 17.60 1.43 -10.41
C LYS A 435 18.66 0.30 -10.38
N HIS A 436 19.75 0.50 -9.63
CA HIS A 436 20.78 -0.52 -9.40
C HIS A 436 20.57 -1.33 -8.11
N GLY A 437 19.41 -1.19 -7.43
CA GLY A 437 19.03 -2.04 -6.30
C GLY A 437 19.28 -1.47 -4.92
N PHE A 438 19.73 -0.21 -4.79
CA PHE A 438 19.78 0.46 -3.50
C PHE A 438 18.38 0.82 -3.02
N LEU A 439 18.14 0.66 -1.72
CA LEU A 439 16.90 1.15 -1.11
C LEU A 439 16.91 2.70 -1.11
N ARG A 440 15.72 3.31 -1.15
CA ARG A 440 15.57 4.76 -1.19
C ARG A 440 16.39 5.50 -0.13
N GLU A 441 16.29 5.08 1.13
CA GLU A 441 17.00 5.74 2.23
C GLU A 441 18.53 5.55 2.11
N GLN A 442 18.99 4.43 1.58
CA GLN A 442 20.41 4.19 1.28
C GLN A 442 20.88 5.05 0.11
N ALA A 443 20.09 5.12 -0.97
CA ALA A 443 20.39 5.95 -2.12
C ALA A 443 20.48 7.45 -1.74
N LEU A 444 19.56 7.94 -0.89
CA LEU A 444 19.63 9.30 -0.33
C LEU A 444 20.86 9.51 0.55
N LEU A 445 21.30 8.49 1.28
CA LEU A 445 22.49 8.56 2.11
C LEU A 445 23.75 8.61 1.25
N LEU A 446 23.81 7.81 0.17
CA LEU A 446 24.95 7.75 -0.74
C LEU A 446 25.23 9.06 -1.48
N THR A 447 24.26 9.96 -1.58
CA THR A 447 24.46 11.30 -2.13
C THR A 447 24.93 12.34 -1.10
N LYS A 448 25.10 11.94 0.18
CA LYS A 448 25.54 12.82 1.28
C LYS A 448 26.93 12.42 1.79
N ASN A 449 27.66 13.39 2.38
CA ASN A 449 28.94 13.10 3.02
C ASN A 449 28.80 12.10 4.19
N PRO A 450 29.72 11.15 4.38
CA PRO A 450 30.98 10.98 3.61
C PRO A 450 30.81 10.16 2.32
N TYR A 451 29.69 9.47 2.09
CA TYR A 451 29.50 8.52 0.99
C TYR A 451 29.53 9.14 -0.41
N SER A 452 29.11 10.41 -0.53
CA SER A 452 29.09 11.10 -1.83
C SER A 452 30.47 11.23 -2.49
N ALA A 453 31.55 11.09 -1.74
CA ALA A 453 32.91 11.06 -2.27
C ALA A 453 33.21 9.78 -3.08
N PHE A 454 32.47 8.71 -2.84
CA PHE A 454 32.67 7.41 -3.47
C PHE A 454 31.69 7.12 -4.61
N VAL A 455 30.74 8.03 -4.89
CA VAL A 455 29.70 7.86 -5.90
C VAL A 455 29.82 8.96 -6.96
N ALA A 456 30.01 8.59 -8.20
CA ALA A 456 30.11 9.51 -9.32
C ALA A 456 29.23 9.07 -10.50
N TYR A 457 28.87 10.04 -11.34
CA TYR A 457 28.26 9.79 -12.64
C TYR A 457 29.22 10.27 -13.71
N LEU A 458 29.80 9.32 -14.44
CA LEU A 458 30.72 9.56 -15.55
C LEU A 458 30.02 9.17 -16.84
N ASP A 459 29.90 10.12 -17.77
CA ASP A 459 29.21 9.92 -19.06
C ASP A 459 27.76 9.33 -18.91
N GLY A 460 27.05 9.75 -17.86
CA GLY A 460 25.70 9.27 -17.56
C GLY A 460 25.64 7.86 -16.93
N GLN A 461 26.78 7.25 -16.63
CA GLN A 461 26.88 5.95 -15.97
C GLN A 461 27.24 6.10 -14.50
N LEU A 462 26.56 5.39 -13.63
CA LEU A 462 26.88 5.28 -12.22
C LEU A 462 28.22 4.58 -12.02
N LYS A 463 29.11 5.17 -11.23
CA LYS A 463 30.37 4.58 -10.79
C LYS A 463 30.49 4.71 -9.27
N ILE A 464 30.91 3.63 -8.62
CA ILE A 464 31.07 3.55 -7.15
C ILE A 464 32.48 3.05 -6.87
N SER A 465 33.27 3.83 -6.11
CA SER A 465 34.59 3.40 -5.66
C SER A 465 34.51 2.23 -4.69
N SER A 466 35.35 1.20 -4.87
CA SER A 466 35.44 0.07 -3.95
C SER A 466 35.83 0.47 -2.51
N GLU A 467 36.43 1.64 -2.30
CA GLU A 467 36.74 2.16 -0.96
C GLU A 467 35.49 2.43 -0.10
N ILE A 468 34.31 2.52 -0.70
CA ILE A 468 33.04 2.68 0.01
C ILE A 468 32.78 1.55 1.02
N PHE A 469 33.33 0.35 0.76
CA PHE A 469 33.18 -0.78 1.67
C PHE A 469 33.87 -0.58 3.02
N GLU A 470 34.93 0.24 3.08
CA GLU A 470 35.70 0.51 4.30
C GLU A 470 34.97 1.44 5.26
N VAL A 471 34.09 2.30 4.72
CA VAL A 471 33.37 3.34 5.50
C VAL A 471 31.91 2.97 5.75
N SER A 472 31.43 1.85 5.23
CA SER A 472 30.02 1.43 5.28
C SER A 472 29.69 0.63 6.53
N ASP A 473 28.51 0.86 7.08
CA ASP A 473 27.95 0.04 8.14
C ASP A 473 27.45 -1.32 7.62
N GLU A 474 27.07 -2.22 8.52
CA GLU A 474 26.65 -3.59 8.19
C GLU A 474 25.46 -3.64 7.21
N ASP A 475 24.47 -2.76 7.36
CA ASP A 475 23.27 -2.67 6.50
C ASP A 475 23.65 -2.21 5.08
N MET A 476 24.57 -1.25 4.97
CA MET A 476 25.09 -0.78 3.69
C MET A 476 26.00 -1.82 3.03
N LEU A 477 26.84 -2.50 3.80
CA LEU A 477 27.72 -3.56 3.29
C LEU A 477 26.96 -4.72 2.67
N GLU A 478 25.84 -5.15 3.29
CA GLU A 478 24.96 -6.21 2.74
C GLU A 478 24.40 -5.79 1.37
N THR A 479 23.94 -4.55 1.28
CA THR A 479 23.40 -4.03 0.02
C THR A 479 24.48 -3.85 -1.05
N LEU A 480 25.61 -3.24 -0.70
CA LEU A 480 26.75 -3.07 -1.62
C LEU A 480 27.24 -4.42 -2.16
N GLY A 481 27.33 -5.45 -1.28
CA GLY A 481 27.68 -6.82 -1.69
C GLY A 481 26.69 -7.38 -2.72
N THR A 482 25.40 -7.20 -2.49
CA THR A 482 24.33 -7.65 -3.41
C THR A 482 24.39 -6.89 -4.74
N VAL A 483 24.54 -5.57 -4.68
CA VAL A 483 24.64 -4.73 -5.88
C VAL A 483 25.91 -5.06 -6.68
N ARG A 484 27.04 -5.30 -6.03
CA ARG A 484 28.29 -5.70 -6.70
C ARG A 484 28.18 -7.03 -7.44
N ILE A 485 27.39 -7.97 -6.92
CA ILE A 485 27.13 -9.24 -7.60
C ILE A 485 26.27 -9.02 -8.85
N ASN A 486 25.24 -8.17 -8.76
CA ASN A 486 24.27 -7.98 -9.84
C ASN A 486 24.75 -6.99 -10.91
N TYR A 487 25.55 -6.00 -10.54
CA TYR A 487 26.03 -4.89 -11.35
C TYR A 487 27.53 -4.63 -11.12
N PRO A 488 28.41 -5.60 -11.39
CA PRO A 488 29.85 -5.45 -11.13
C PRO A 488 30.48 -4.30 -11.92
N GLU A 489 29.91 -3.93 -13.07
CA GLU A 489 30.40 -2.89 -13.97
C GLU A 489 30.29 -1.47 -13.40
N ILE A 490 29.49 -1.24 -12.37
CA ILE A 490 29.41 0.07 -11.72
C ILE A 490 30.49 0.28 -10.67
N PHE A 491 31.16 -0.77 -10.22
CA PHE A 491 32.24 -0.66 -9.23
C PHE A 491 33.58 -0.42 -9.94
N VAL A 492 34.30 0.54 -9.45
CA VAL A 492 35.65 0.85 -9.90
C VAL A 492 36.60 0.68 -8.72
N ASP A 493 37.69 -0.04 -8.95
CA ASP A 493 38.78 -0.10 -7.98
C ASP A 493 39.50 1.26 -8.04
N GLY A 494 39.75 1.86 -6.90
CA GLY A 494 40.44 3.15 -6.84
C GLY A 494 41.76 3.05 -7.61
N GLU A 495 41.92 3.85 -8.65
CA GLU A 495 43.24 4.03 -9.26
C GLU A 495 44.13 4.68 -8.20
N SER A 496 45.06 3.90 -7.68
CA SER A 496 46.23 4.47 -7.01
C SER A 496 46.99 5.28 -8.04
N GLU A 497 46.79 6.62 -8.06
CA GLU A 497 47.81 7.48 -8.61
C GLU A 497 49.06 7.47 -7.75
#